data_d0a0447b1de7059772fdd76884ddc9f6
#
_entry.id   d0a0447b1de7059772fdd76884ddc9f6
#
_cell.length_a   1.000
_cell.length_b   1.000
_cell.length_c   1.000
_cell.angle_alpha   90.00
_cell.angle_beta   90.00
_cell.angle_gamma   90.00
#
_symmetry.space_group_name_H-M   'P 1'
#
loop_
_entity.id
_entity.type
_entity.pdbx_description
1 polymer ?
#
loop_
_entity_poly.entity_id
_entity_poly.type
_entity_poly.pdbx_seq_one_letter_code
_entity_poly.pdbx_strand_id
1 'polypeptide(L)'
;MKSIITAALIASVSALPVMAADYSAGSTAKSWGLNGEEQALFKAKVVDILCELTGDCAPNCGDGKRQLGLIRADDDVLIYPNKNSQPAFSGAAEELLPFCGQDVEVDGLMITEEELGAKNIYQVQKIRAVGDEEWTKASSWTKKWAKKHPEAKGKGPWFRRDPRVNGYIEETGYLGLGHDADKKFIEEWY
;
A
#
# COMPACT_ATOMS: atom_id res chain seq x y z
N MET A 1 -48.32 -44.44 -33.98
CA MET A 1 -47.09 -44.12 -33.21
C MET A 1 -46.54 -42.86 -33.82
N LYS A 2 -46.62 -41.74 -33.09
CA LYS A 2 -46.05 -40.40 -33.47
C LYS A 2 -44.78 -40.15 -32.66
N SER A 3 -43.64 -40.18 -33.35
CA SER A 3 -42.36 -39.84 -32.74
C SER A 3 -42.23 -38.31 -32.65
N ILE A 4 -42.04 -37.79 -31.40
CA ILE A 4 -41.74 -36.40 -31.14
C ILE A 4 -40.21 -36.29 -31.04
N ILE A 5 -39.62 -35.60 -32.00
CA ILE A 5 -38.19 -35.26 -31.98
C ILE A 5 -38.02 -33.95 -31.19
N THR A 6 -37.49 -34.04 -30.02
CA THR A 6 -37.16 -32.85 -29.21
C THR A 6 -35.79 -32.35 -29.64
N ALA A 7 -35.71 -31.20 -30.29
CA ALA A 7 -34.48 -30.54 -30.65
C ALA A 7 -33.95 -29.77 -29.40
N ALA A 8 -32.82 -30.17 -28.85
CA ALA A 8 -32.14 -29.44 -27.79
C ALA A 8 -31.32 -28.29 -28.41
N LEU A 9 -31.71 -27.06 -28.11
CA LEU A 9 -30.92 -25.88 -28.45
C LEU A 9 -29.75 -25.80 -27.45
N ILE A 10 -28.53 -26.02 -27.90
CA ILE A 10 -27.31 -25.75 -27.12
C ILE A 10 -26.96 -24.29 -27.33
N ALA A 11 -27.24 -23.47 -26.32
CA ALA A 11 -26.77 -22.08 -26.28
C ALA A 11 -25.27 -22.08 -25.93
N SER A 12 -24.41 -21.83 -26.90
CA SER A 12 -22.98 -21.60 -26.69
C SER A 12 -22.78 -20.22 -26.08
N VAL A 13 -22.44 -20.18 -24.77
CA VAL A 13 -22.00 -18.98 -24.11
C VAL A 13 -20.56 -18.72 -24.56
N SER A 14 -20.36 -17.73 -25.42
CA SER A 14 -19.04 -17.24 -25.80
C SER A 14 -18.48 -16.44 -24.62
N ALA A 15 -17.53 -17.01 -23.88
CA ALA A 15 -16.73 -16.26 -22.90
C ALA A 15 -15.85 -15.27 -23.67
N LEU A 16 -16.16 -14.00 -23.59
CA LEU A 16 -15.26 -12.94 -24.06
C LEU A 16 -14.02 -12.94 -23.15
N PRO A 17 -12.81 -12.85 -23.72
CA PRO A 17 -11.62 -12.69 -22.91
C PRO A 17 -11.74 -11.39 -22.11
N VAL A 18 -11.69 -11.48 -20.79
CA VAL A 18 -11.51 -10.31 -19.91
C VAL A 18 -10.11 -9.81 -20.18
N MET A 19 -9.98 -8.72 -20.92
CA MET A 19 -8.70 -8.02 -21.05
C MET A 19 -8.36 -7.42 -19.69
N ALA A 20 -7.22 -7.78 -19.14
CA ALA A 20 -6.69 -7.11 -17.95
C ALA A 20 -6.56 -5.60 -18.25
N ALA A 21 -7.00 -4.76 -17.33
CA ALA A 21 -6.89 -3.31 -17.51
C ALA A 21 -5.42 -2.91 -17.57
N ASP A 22 -5.05 -2.11 -18.58
CA ASP A 22 -3.72 -1.54 -18.71
C ASP A 22 -3.63 -0.26 -17.86
N TYR A 23 -3.11 -0.40 -16.65
CA TYR A 23 -2.91 0.73 -15.74
C TYR A 23 -1.66 1.56 -16.05
N SER A 24 -0.83 1.17 -17.00
CA SER A 24 0.38 1.93 -17.37
C SER A 24 0.06 3.18 -18.19
N ALA A 25 -1.09 3.18 -18.86
CA ALA A 25 -1.52 4.27 -19.73
C ALA A 25 -1.66 5.59 -18.96
N GLY A 26 -0.90 6.61 -19.37
CA GLY A 26 -0.91 7.93 -18.73
C GLY A 26 -0.09 8.05 -17.44
N SER A 27 0.48 6.96 -16.93
CA SER A 27 1.37 7.01 -15.78
C SER A 27 2.66 7.79 -16.09
N THR A 28 3.10 8.55 -15.11
CA THR A 28 4.40 9.28 -15.14
C THR A 28 5.29 8.83 -13.98
N ALA A 29 4.94 7.71 -13.34
CA ALA A 29 5.72 7.13 -12.27
C ALA A 29 7.13 6.80 -12.76
N LYS A 30 8.09 6.97 -11.85
CA LYS A 30 9.50 6.69 -12.15
C LYS A 30 9.86 5.32 -11.60
N SER A 31 10.54 4.51 -12.41
CA SER A 31 11.16 3.27 -11.95
C SER A 31 12.06 3.50 -10.73
N TRP A 32 12.01 2.58 -9.80
CA TRP A 32 12.90 2.52 -8.64
C TRP A 32 13.83 1.31 -8.69
N GLY A 33 13.76 0.51 -9.76
CA GLY A 33 14.53 -0.72 -9.91
C GLY A 33 14.05 -1.82 -8.96
N LEU A 34 12.76 -1.82 -8.63
CA LEU A 34 12.16 -2.86 -7.80
C LEU A 34 11.83 -4.07 -8.66
N ASN A 35 11.98 -5.26 -8.10
CA ASN A 35 11.62 -6.48 -8.80
C ASN A 35 10.10 -6.51 -9.05
N GLY A 36 9.68 -6.91 -10.25
CA GLY A 36 8.26 -7.00 -10.62
C GLY A 36 7.51 -5.66 -10.64
N GLU A 37 8.21 -4.51 -10.77
CA GLU A 37 7.55 -3.20 -10.84
C GLU A 37 6.98 -2.89 -12.21
N GLU A 38 5.75 -2.38 -12.24
CA GLU A 38 5.10 -1.85 -13.43
C GLU A 38 4.47 -0.49 -13.12
N GLN A 39 4.54 0.44 -14.06
CA GLN A 39 3.85 1.73 -13.91
C GLN A 39 2.35 1.52 -13.83
N ALA A 40 1.69 2.21 -12.90
CA ALA A 40 0.24 2.12 -12.77
C ALA A 40 -0.37 3.45 -12.32
N LEU A 41 -1.38 3.89 -13.06
CA LEU A 41 -2.25 5.04 -12.78
C LEU A 41 -3.68 4.53 -12.73
N PHE A 42 -4.37 4.72 -11.60
CA PHE A 42 -5.75 4.28 -11.45
C PHE A 42 -6.54 5.14 -10.45
N LYS A 43 -7.86 5.00 -10.52
CA LYS A 43 -8.77 5.58 -9.54
C LYS A 43 -9.01 4.60 -8.40
N ALA A 44 -9.09 5.13 -7.19
CA ALA A 44 -9.32 4.33 -6.00
C ALA A 44 -9.99 5.15 -4.89
N LYS A 45 -10.51 4.47 -3.89
CA LYS A 45 -10.93 5.08 -2.63
C LYS A 45 -9.89 4.82 -1.54
N VAL A 46 -9.52 5.85 -0.80
CA VAL A 46 -8.62 5.68 0.36
C VAL A 46 -9.41 5.12 1.54
N VAL A 47 -8.94 4.02 2.10
CA VAL A 47 -9.63 3.28 3.17
C VAL A 47 -8.69 2.90 4.32
N ASP A 48 -9.26 2.62 5.48
CA ASP A 48 -8.59 1.91 6.58
C ASP A 48 -8.61 0.41 6.27
N ILE A 49 -7.44 -0.22 6.09
CA ILE A 49 -7.34 -1.65 5.76
C ILE A 49 -8.02 -2.52 6.80
N LEU A 50 -7.87 -2.20 8.08
CA LEU A 50 -8.49 -3.00 9.14
C LEU A 50 -10.01 -2.90 9.09
N CYS A 51 -10.54 -1.71 8.80
CA CYS A 51 -11.96 -1.49 8.58
C CYS A 51 -12.49 -2.35 7.43
N GLU A 52 -11.83 -2.33 6.27
CA GLU A 52 -12.25 -3.09 5.09
C GLU A 52 -12.23 -4.61 5.32
N LEU A 53 -11.22 -5.10 6.02
CA LEU A 53 -11.06 -6.55 6.23
C LEU A 53 -11.92 -7.12 7.36
N THR A 54 -12.24 -6.32 8.38
CA THR A 54 -12.83 -6.84 9.61
C THR A 54 -14.11 -6.12 10.07
N GLY A 55 -14.44 -4.96 9.48
CA GLY A 55 -15.50 -4.10 9.94
C GLY A 55 -15.17 -3.27 11.20
N ASP A 56 -13.94 -3.37 11.72
CA ASP A 56 -13.47 -2.51 12.82
C ASP A 56 -13.00 -1.15 12.28
N CYS A 57 -13.94 -0.22 12.18
CA CYS A 57 -13.74 1.08 11.55
C CYS A 57 -13.48 2.17 12.58
N ALA A 58 -12.27 2.73 12.57
CA ALA A 58 -11.93 3.88 13.38
C ALA A 58 -12.30 5.20 12.66
N PRO A 59 -12.68 6.26 13.41
CA PRO A 59 -12.85 7.60 12.83
C PRO A 59 -11.58 8.05 12.07
N ASN A 60 -11.77 8.81 10.99
CA ASN A 60 -10.68 9.40 10.19
C ASN A 60 -9.60 8.38 9.80
N CYS A 61 -9.98 7.16 9.43
CA CYS A 61 -9.05 6.07 9.13
C CYS A 61 -7.98 5.85 10.21
N GLY A 62 -8.33 6.04 11.49
CA GLY A 62 -7.46 5.83 12.64
C GLY A 62 -6.45 6.94 12.93
N ASP A 63 -6.61 8.14 12.33
CA ASP A 63 -5.78 9.33 12.58
C ASP A 63 -4.26 9.05 12.50
N GLY A 64 -3.85 8.27 11.47
CA GLY A 64 -2.46 7.91 11.24
C GLY A 64 -1.93 6.76 12.11
N LYS A 65 -2.78 6.11 12.93
CA LYS A 65 -2.43 4.94 13.75
C LYS A 65 -2.73 3.61 13.08
N ARG A 66 -3.39 3.63 11.91
CA ARG A 66 -3.77 2.45 11.13
C ARG A 66 -3.18 2.49 9.73
N GLN A 67 -3.00 1.32 9.16
CA GLN A 67 -2.58 1.20 7.77
C GLN A 67 -3.71 1.60 6.83
N LEU A 68 -3.39 2.47 5.88
CA LEU A 68 -4.32 2.88 4.84
C LEU A 68 -4.13 2.02 3.60
N GLY A 69 -5.25 1.72 2.95
CA GLY A 69 -5.36 0.99 1.70
C GLY A 69 -5.98 1.83 0.61
N LEU A 70 -6.03 1.25 -0.57
CA LEU A 70 -6.71 1.80 -1.74
C LEU A 70 -7.66 0.73 -2.27
N ILE A 71 -8.96 0.98 -2.29
CA ILE A 71 -9.91 0.14 -3.05
C ILE A 71 -9.92 0.66 -4.48
N ARG A 72 -9.40 -0.15 -5.41
CA ARG A 72 -9.35 0.22 -6.82
C ARG A 72 -10.75 0.25 -7.42
N ALA A 73 -11.09 1.34 -8.11
CA ALA A 73 -12.46 1.62 -8.54
C ALA A 73 -12.97 0.66 -9.65
N ASP A 74 -12.07 0.06 -10.43
CA ASP A 74 -12.45 -0.75 -11.59
C ASP A 74 -12.86 -2.20 -11.22
N ASP A 75 -12.34 -2.71 -10.11
CA ASP A 75 -12.50 -4.13 -9.75
C ASP A 75 -12.65 -4.39 -8.24
N ASP A 76 -12.80 -3.35 -7.44
CA ASP A 76 -12.94 -3.39 -5.98
C ASP A 76 -11.80 -4.12 -5.25
N VAL A 77 -10.64 -4.25 -5.89
CA VAL A 77 -9.47 -4.91 -5.29
C VAL A 77 -8.81 -3.99 -4.27
N LEU A 78 -8.56 -4.53 -3.07
CA LEU A 78 -7.77 -3.86 -2.04
C LEU A 78 -6.29 -3.89 -2.43
N ILE A 79 -5.73 -2.71 -2.62
CA ILE A 79 -4.34 -2.45 -2.94
C ILE A 79 -3.63 -1.98 -1.68
N TYR A 80 -2.42 -2.48 -1.44
CA TYR A 80 -1.61 -2.20 -0.26
C TYR A 80 -0.53 -1.17 -0.57
N PRO A 81 -0.76 0.12 -0.24
CA PRO A 81 0.22 1.16 -0.48
C PRO A 81 1.47 0.95 0.35
N ASN A 82 2.59 1.15 -0.31
CA ASN A 82 3.89 0.94 0.25
C ASN A 82 4.79 2.10 -0.18
N LYS A 83 5.80 2.44 0.59
CA LYS A 83 6.69 3.54 0.27
C LYS A 83 7.95 3.10 -0.49
N ASN A 84 8.41 1.89 -0.22
CA ASN A 84 9.69 1.39 -0.75
C ASN A 84 9.72 -0.13 -0.92
N SER A 85 8.58 -0.75 -1.17
CA SER A 85 8.39 -2.20 -1.31
C SER A 85 8.80 -3.07 -0.10
N GLN A 86 9.15 -2.46 1.01
CA GLN A 86 9.46 -3.20 2.24
C GLN A 86 8.23 -3.25 3.14
N PRO A 87 7.67 -4.42 3.45
CA PRO A 87 6.44 -4.57 4.24
C PRO A 87 6.47 -3.86 5.59
N ALA A 88 7.64 -3.80 6.23
CA ALA A 88 7.83 -3.11 7.51
C ALA A 88 7.73 -1.57 7.41
N PHE A 89 7.79 -1.01 6.20
CA PHE A 89 7.80 0.43 5.98
C PHE A 89 6.61 0.87 5.12
N SER A 90 5.44 0.39 5.43
CA SER A 90 4.18 0.77 4.80
C SER A 90 3.78 2.24 5.05
N GLY A 91 4.76 3.12 5.18
CA GLY A 91 4.64 4.53 5.57
C GLY A 91 3.95 5.46 4.57
N ALA A 92 3.13 4.92 3.66
CA ALA A 92 2.25 5.72 2.82
C ALA A 92 1.10 6.35 3.61
N ALA A 93 0.81 5.89 4.82
CA ALA A 93 -0.32 6.34 5.63
C ALA A 93 -0.32 7.86 5.88
N GLU A 94 0.81 8.46 6.18
CA GLU A 94 0.92 9.91 6.40
C GLU A 94 0.55 10.75 5.18
N GLU A 95 0.78 10.25 3.99
CA GLU A 95 0.54 10.97 2.74
C GLU A 95 -0.84 10.64 2.15
N LEU A 96 -1.43 9.52 2.55
CA LEU A 96 -2.80 9.13 2.20
C LEU A 96 -3.84 9.65 3.19
N LEU A 97 -3.47 9.88 4.45
CA LEU A 97 -4.41 10.26 5.51
C LEU A 97 -5.28 11.50 5.18
N PRO A 98 -4.77 12.56 4.53
CA PRO A 98 -5.61 13.68 4.12
C PRO A 98 -6.75 13.31 3.16
N PHE A 99 -6.66 12.15 2.51
CA PHE A 99 -7.64 11.64 1.54
C PHE A 99 -8.53 10.53 2.12
N CYS A 100 -8.50 10.28 3.43
CA CYS A 100 -9.31 9.25 4.07
C CYS A 100 -10.78 9.32 3.61
N GLY A 101 -11.30 8.20 3.09
CA GLY A 101 -12.66 8.06 2.61
C GLY A 101 -12.98 8.75 1.27
N GLN A 102 -11.99 9.41 0.65
CA GLN A 102 -12.16 10.11 -0.61
C GLN A 102 -11.82 9.24 -1.82
N ASP A 103 -12.46 9.53 -2.94
CA ASP A 103 -12.10 9.03 -4.25
C ASP A 103 -10.90 9.81 -4.78
N VAL A 104 -9.87 9.09 -5.18
CA VAL A 104 -8.58 9.62 -5.59
C VAL A 104 -8.10 9.05 -6.92
N GLU A 105 -7.18 9.75 -7.55
CA GLU A 105 -6.29 9.19 -8.57
C GLU A 105 -4.90 9.02 -7.96
N VAL A 106 -4.29 7.87 -8.20
CA VAL A 106 -2.94 7.55 -7.72
C VAL A 106 -2.05 7.17 -8.89
N ASP A 107 -0.81 7.64 -8.88
CA ASP A 107 0.21 7.32 -9.87
C ASP A 107 1.46 6.81 -9.16
N GLY A 108 1.94 5.63 -9.58
CA GLY A 108 3.02 4.94 -8.89
C GLY A 108 3.44 3.65 -9.60
N LEU A 109 3.97 2.72 -8.82
CA LEU A 109 4.43 1.42 -9.30
C LEU A 109 3.63 0.30 -8.64
N MET A 110 2.93 -0.50 -9.45
CA MET A 110 2.40 -1.79 -9.01
C MET A 110 3.55 -2.78 -8.93
N ILE A 111 3.59 -3.56 -7.87
CA ILE A 111 4.64 -4.57 -7.65
C ILE A 111 3.96 -5.92 -7.60
N THR A 112 4.32 -6.79 -8.54
CA THR A 112 3.82 -8.14 -8.64
C THR A 112 5.01 -9.09 -8.79
N GLU A 113 5.17 -10.00 -7.85
CA GLU A 113 6.18 -11.04 -7.86
C GLU A 113 5.54 -12.33 -7.37
N GLU A 114 5.04 -13.12 -8.31
CA GLU A 114 4.22 -14.31 -8.01
C GLU A 114 5.00 -15.38 -7.25
N GLU A 115 6.28 -15.55 -7.56
CA GLU A 115 7.14 -16.54 -6.91
C GLU A 115 7.33 -16.23 -5.42
N LEU A 116 7.31 -14.95 -5.05
CA LEU A 116 7.39 -14.49 -3.66
C LEU A 116 6.01 -14.24 -3.04
N GLY A 117 4.93 -14.50 -3.77
CA GLY A 117 3.56 -14.26 -3.33
C GLY A 117 3.20 -12.77 -3.21
N ALA A 118 3.99 -11.87 -3.77
CA ALA A 118 3.71 -10.45 -3.76
C ALA A 118 2.65 -10.10 -4.81
N LYS A 119 1.51 -9.57 -4.37
CA LYS A 119 0.44 -9.06 -5.22
C LYS A 119 -0.27 -7.88 -4.55
N ASN A 120 -0.84 -7.01 -5.37
CA ASN A 120 -1.58 -5.83 -4.91
C ASN A 120 -0.73 -4.87 -4.04
N ILE A 121 0.59 -4.90 -4.18
CA ILE A 121 1.50 -3.98 -3.51
C ILE A 121 1.73 -2.80 -4.45
N TYR A 122 1.61 -1.58 -3.93
CA TYR A 122 1.67 -0.39 -4.75
C TYR A 122 2.54 0.69 -4.12
N GLN A 123 3.60 1.06 -4.80
CA GLN A 123 4.44 2.17 -4.39
C GLN A 123 3.86 3.47 -4.91
N VAL A 124 3.12 4.18 -4.05
CA VAL A 124 2.50 5.47 -4.39
C VAL A 124 3.56 6.53 -4.58
N GLN A 125 3.56 7.22 -5.72
CA GLN A 125 4.44 8.36 -5.98
C GLN A 125 3.70 9.69 -5.94
N LYS A 126 2.47 9.71 -6.43
CA LYS A 126 1.59 10.89 -6.44
C LYS A 126 0.15 10.48 -6.18
N ILE A 127 -0.60 11.39 -5.57
CA ILE A 127 -2.03 11.25 -5.29
C ILE A 127 -2.73 12.59 -5.48
N ARG A 128 -3.98 12.55 -5.93
CA ARG A 128 -4.90 13.71 -5.94
C ARG A 128 -6.33 13.25 -5.72
N ALA A 129 -7.21 14.12 -5.23
CA ALA A 129 -8.63 13.83 -5.24
C ALA A 129 -9.14 13.79 -6.70
N VAL A 130 -10.15 12.96 -6.96
CA VAL A 130 -10.76 12.91 -8.30
C VAL A 130 -11.37 14.28 -8.62
N GLY A 131 -10.96 14.84 -9.76
CA GLY A 131 -11.38 16.17 -10.21
C GLY A 131 -10.38 17.29 -9.92
N ASP A 132 -9.38 17.04 -9.08
CA ASP A 132 -8.31 18.01 -8.85
C ASP A 132 -7.29 17.99 -10.00
N GLU A 133 -6.74 19.15 -10.33
CA GLU A 133 -5.67 19.27 -11.33
C GLU A 133 -4.28 19.00 -10.71
N GLU A 134 -4.08 19.39 -9.45
CA GLU A 134 -2.79 19.33 -8.78
C GLU A 134 -2.50 17.98 -8.14
N TRP A 135 -1.30 17.46 -8.41
CA TRP A 135 -0.79 16.25 -7.79
C TRP A 135 -0.01 16.51 -6.51
N THR A 136 -0.39 15.84 -5.44
CA THR A 136 0.38 15.79 -4.20
C THR A 136 1.42 14.66 -4.27
N LYS A 137 2.68 14.97 -3.95
CA LYS A 137 3.73 13.94 -3.85
C LYS A 137 3.49 13.05 -2.62
N ALA A 138 3.34 11.75 -2.86
CA ALA A 138 3.15 10.73 -1.84
C ALA A 138 4.47 10.01 -1.44
N SER A 139 5.62 10.54 -1.85
CA SER A 139 6.95 9.99 -1.53
C SER A 139 7.86 10.97 -0.79
N SER A 140 7.30 12.01 -0.17
CA SER A 140 8.06 13.10 0.43
C SER A 140 8.14 13.06 1.97
N TRP A 141 7.52 12.07 2.62
CA TRP A 141 7.40 12.01 4.07
C TRP A 141 8.74 12.12 4.81
N THR A 142 9.76 11.39 4.40
CA THR A 142 11.09 11.44 5.05
C THR A 142 11.72 12.84 5.05
N LYS A 143 11.51 13.61 3.96
CA LYS A 143 11.99 15.00 3.89
C LYS A 143 11.17 15.91 4.79
N LYS A 144 9.85 15.70 4.86
CA LYS A 144 8.94 16.44 5.76
C LYS A 144 9.30 16.15 7.22
N TRP A 145 9.54 14.88 7.55
CA TRP A 145 9.96 14.46 8.88
C TRP A 145 11.29 15.12 9.28
N ALA A 146 12.32 15.07 8.44
CA ALA A 146 13.62 15.67 8.70
C ALA A 146 13.55 17.19 8.94
N LYS A 147 12.63 17.89 8.29
CA LYS A 147 12.37 19.32 8.55
C LYS A 147 11.74 19.56 9.92
N LYS A 148 10.85 18.66 10.36
CA LYS A 148 10.17 18.75 11.66
C LYS A 148 11.10 18.37 12.83
N HIS A 149 12.16 17.61 12.55
CA HIS A 149 13.09 17.06 13.54
C HIS A 149 14.54 17.47 13.25
N PRO A 150 14.87 18.78 13.30
CA PRO A 150 16.23 19.26 13.03
C PRO A 150 17.26 18.78 14.06
N GLU A 151 16.81 18.37 15.23
CA GLU A 151 17.62 17.77 16.30
C GLU A 151 18.06 16.34 15.99
N ALA A 152 17.27 15.61 15.20
CA ALA A 152 17.53 14.22 14.85
C ALA A 152 18.60 14.09 13.75
N LYS A 153 19.81 14.57 14.06
CA LYS A 153 20.98 14.54 13.16
C LYS A 153 21.63 13.15 13.16
N GLY A 154 22.31 12.82 12.07
CA GLY A 154 23.08 11.59 11.96
C GLY A 154 22.95 10.94 10.60
N LYS A 155 23.68 9.84 10.41
CA LYS A 155 23.65 8.99 9.21
C LYS A 155 22.58 7.93 9.37
N GLY A 156 22.08 7.43 8.23
CA GLY A 156 21.14 6.32 8.19
C GLY A 156 19.67 6.75 8.09
N PRO A 157 18.76 5.78 8.10
CA PRO A 157 17.34 6.02 7.92
C PRO A 157 16.74 6.81 9.11
N TRP A 158 15.63 7.50 8.83
CA TRP A 158 14.97 8.38 9.80
C TRP A 158 14.61 7.68 11.11
N PHE A 159 14.12 6.44 11.08
CA PHE A 159 13.65 5.70 12.26
C PHE A 159 14.78 5.41 13.26
N ARG A 160 16.04 5.28 12.80
CA ARG A 160 17.20 5.14 13.68
C ARG A 160 17.59 6.44 14.39
N ARG A 161 17.00 7.54 13.96
CA ARG A 161 17.26 8.89 14.50
C ARG A 161 16.05 9.47 15.21
N ASP A 162 14.89 8.81 15.14
CA ASP A 162 13.67 9.27 15.79
C ASP A 162 13.79 9.12 17.31
N PRO A 163 13.69 10.21 18.07
CA PRO A 163 13.80 10.17 19.53
C PRO A 163 12.75 9.27 20.20
N ARG A 164 11.57 9.15 19.59
CA ARG A 164 10.49 8.28 20.11
C ARG A 164 10.86 6.80 19.95
N VAL A 165 11.37 6.42 18.77
CA VAL A 165 11.84 5.06 18.52
C VAL A 165 12.97 4.70 19.46
N ASN A 166 13.94 5.59 19.62
CA ASN A 166 15.07 5.39 20.54
C ASN A 166 14.61 5.29 22.00
N GLY A 167 13.65 6.12 22.42
CA GLY A 167 13.06 6.04 23.76
C GLY A 167 12.39 4.69 24.02
N TYR A 168 11.64 4.15 23.06
CA TYR A 168 11.07 2.81 23.20
C TYR A 168 12.13 1.71 23.25
N ILE A 169 13.21 1.83 22.47
CA ILE A 169 14.32 0.87 22.53
C ILE A 169 15.03 0.95 23.90
N GLU A 170 15.21 2.13 24.44
CA GLU A 170 15.80 2.33 25.78
C GLU A 170 14.92 1.73 26.89
N GLU A 171 13.59 1.80 26.74
CA GLU A 171 12.64 1.28 27.73
C GLU A 171 12.48 -0.25 27.64
N THR A 172 12.35 -0.80 26.42
CA THR A 172 11.89 -2.17 26.22
C THR A 172 12.90 -3.08 25.51
N GLY A 173 14.04 -2.56 25.06
CA GLY A 173 14.99 -3.27 24.21
C GLY A 173 14.65 -3.17 22.72
N TYR A 174 15.59 -3.57 21.86
CA TYR A 174 15.50 -3.44 20.41
C TYR A 174 14.38 -4.32 19.80
N LEU A 175 14.15 -5.51 20.36
CA LEU A 175 13.07 -6.40 19.93
C LEU A 175 11.79 -6.20 20.72
N GLY A 176 11.81 -5.38 21.78
CA GLY A 176 10.66 -5.11 22.64
C GLY A 176 10.33 -6.22 23.64
N LEU A 177 11.26 -7.16 23.86
CA LEU A 177 11.07 -8.28 24.80
C LEU A 177 11.58 -7.96 26.20
N GLY A 178 12.21 -6.78 26.40
CA GLY A 178 13.01 -6.39 27.56
C GLY A 178 14.49 -6.70 27.36
N HIS A 179 15.35 -5.87 27.97
CA HIS A 179 16.79 -5.86 27.69
C HIS A 179 17.47 -7.22 27.84
N ASP A 180 17.17 -7.98 28.89
CA ASP A 180 17.79 -9.29 29.13
C ASP A 180 17.32 -10.35 28.12
N ALA A 181 16.04 -10.35 27.79
CA ALA A 181 15.48 -11.26 26.81
C ALA A 181 15.96 -10.95 25.40
N ASP A 182 16.01 -9.65 25.04
CA ASP A 182 16.55 -9.19 23.76
C ASP A 182 18.01 -9.60 23.57
N LYS A 183 18.84 -9.40 24.60
CA LYS A 183 20.25 -9.76 24.57
C LYS A 183 20.43 -11.25 24.35
N LYS A 184 19.72 -12.07 25.10
CA LYS A 184 19.75 -13.53 24.96
C LYS A 184 19.31 -13.98 23.56
N PHE A 185 18.23 -13.43 23.04
CA PHE A 185 17.73 -13.76 21.70
C PHE A 185 18.73 -13.38 20.62
N ILE A 186 19.33 -12.18 20.71
CA ILE A 186 20.33 -11.71 19.74
C ILE A 186 21.59 -12.60 19.77
N GLU A 187 22.05 -13.00 20.96
CA GLU A 187 23.21 -13.90 21.10
C GLU A 187 22.95 -15.32 20.58
N GLU A 188 21.69 -15.79 20.61
CA GLU A 188 21.32 -17.12 20.11
C GLU A 188 21.12 -17.18 18.59
N TRP A 189 20.76 -16.05 17.94
CA TRP A 189 20.31 -16.02 16.54
C TRP A 189 21.22 -15.24 15.59
N TYR A 190 22.16 -14.48 16.10
CA TYR A 190 23.09 -13.65 15.33
C TYR A 190 24.54 -13.75 15.84
#